data_be6b5d0582c5f4580f0a97a6b8760f55
#
_entry.id   be6b5d0582c5f4580f0a97a6b8760f55
#
_cell.length_a   1.000
_cell.length_b   1.000
_cell.length_c   1.000
_cell.angle_alpha   90.00
_cell.angle_beta   90.00
_cell.angle_gamma   90.00
#
_symmetry.space_group_name_H-M   'P 1'
#
loop_
_entity.id
_entity.type
_entity.pdbx_description
1 polymer ?
#
loop_
_entity_poly.entity_id
_entity_poly.type
_entity_poly.pdbx_seq_one_letter_code
_entity_poly.pdbx_strand_id
1 'polypeptide(L)'
;MSLFFNNKIFILVFFSFYILNNINGKDIIDTLSYSSFDYLKSNSKNNLKINKIIIEGNDKTKEEIILRELSFKENDSISIVNFQSIIEEDKRKLINTDLFNEVEIKFLLIKENNIDIKIEVIEGVFWSPNIIFELSDRNFNDWWVNFNHDFKRINYGLGFEHSNISGRSDEVFLLATFGFIREYEFEYFNPYITKKQKGGIEFNFNLKDQNHLEYNAINHIPVFYKSKKSLNKTLSTYIEYSHRESFYNYHYFKLKYQNTKINDSTKILNDNYINTKENLNQFFMVSYEFDRDFRDIKNYPLKGFRLNALIEKTGLGIFGDINKFKARIYYSKYFELNKKFYYSFNLYSYISSKNQPYYLYEDENNVRGYQTYLIQGYSNAIYRNTIKKELFNKTWNIEKYNLKKFKTLPFRIYGKIFFDSGYVWGYSNNNNTKYTNKLIYSTGLGLDFVGIKNYSFSTEFSRNAENKYNFYINFEIDF
;
A
#
# COMPACT_ATOMS: atom_id res chain seq x y z
N MET A 1 -2.36 2.97 11.86
CA MET A 1 -2.54 2.63 10.44
C MET A 1 -3.52 1.46 10.40
N SER A 2 -4.78 1.70 10.06
CA SER A 2 -5.78 0.65 9.98
C SER A 2 -5.43 -0.23 8.78
N LEU A 3 -5.24 -1.51 9.01
CA LEU A 3 -5.22 -2.51 7.96
C LEU A 3 -6.63 -2.54 7.36
N PHE A 4 -6.88 -1.72 6.35
CA PHE A 4 -8.06 -1.88 5.53
C PHE A 4 -7.96 -3.25 4.84
N PHE A 5 -8.77 -4.19 5.28
CA PHE A 5 -9.04 -5.38 4.51
C PHE A 5 -9.67 -4.92 3.18
N ASN A 6 -8.83 -4.82 2.17
CA ASN A 6 -9.30 -4.46 0.84
C ASN A 6 -10.10 -5.65 0.30
N ASN A 7 -11.43 -5.62 0.51
CA ASN A 7 -12.35 -6.67 0.06
C ASN A 7 -12.23 -6.95 -1.45
N LYS A 8 -11.67 -6.03 -2.24
CA LYS A 8 -11.30 -6.28 -3.64
C LYS A 8 -10.36 -7.48 -3.78
N ILE A 9 -9.43 -7.65 -2.83
CA ILE A 9 -8.46 -8.76 -2.84
C ILE A 9 -9.18 -10.08 -2.54
N PHE A 10 -10.05 -10.09 -1.54
CA PHE A 10 -10.77 -11.30 -1.15
C PHE A 10 -11.68 -11.81 -2.27
N ILE A 11 -12.44 -10.92 -2.88
CA ILE A 11 -13.32 -11.24 -4.02
C ILE A 11 -12.49 -11.68 -5.24
N LEU A 12 -11.40 -11.00 -5.56
CA LEU A 12 -10.55 -11.34 -6.71
C LEU A 12 -9.77 -12.64 -6.51
N VAL A 13 -9.25 -12.90 -5.32
CA VAL A 13 -8.55 -14.17 -5.01
C VAL A 13 -9.54 -15.33 -4.97
N PHE A 14 -10.72 -15.18 -4.36
CA PHE A 14 -11.75 -16.22 -4.37
C PHE A 14 -12.31 -16.48 -5.76
N PHE A 15 -12.51 -15.43 -6.56
CA PHE A 15 -12.95 -15.54 -7.96
C PHE A 15 -11.87 -16.22 -8.82
N SER A 16 -10.60 -15.97 -8.56
CA SER A 16 -9.48 -16.65 -9.19
C SER A 16 -9.47 -18.16 -8.86
N PHE A 17 -9.71 -18.52 -7.60
CA PHE A 17 -9.80 -19.94 -7.18
C PHE A 17 -11.03 -20.65 -7.77
N TYR A 18 -12.17 -19.97 -7.87
CA TYR A 18 -13.38 -20.55 -8.47
C TYR A 18 -13.21 -20.82 -9.96
N ILE A 19 -12.54 -19.92 -10.69
CA ILE A 19 -12.26 -20.10 -12.11
C ILE A 19 -11.21 -21.19 -12.33
N LEU A 20 -10.19 -21.31 -11.49
CA LEU A 20 -9.12 -22.32 -11.58
C LEU A 20 -9.65 -23.76 -11.58
N ASN A 21 -10.72 -24.03 -10.85
CA ASN A 21 -11.34 -25.36 -10.79
C ASN A 21 -12.08 -25.77 -12.08
N ASN A 22 -12.26 -24.84 -13.03
CA ASN A 22 -13.07 -25.06 -14.24
C ASN A 22 -12.31 -24.88 -15.57
N ILE A 23 -10.98 -24.69 -15.54
CA ILE A 23 -10.20 -24.40 -16.75
C ILE A 23 -9.43 -25.63 -17.23
N ASN A 24 -9.94 -26.24 -18.33
CA ASN A 24 -9.19 -27.11 -19.23
C ASN A 24 -8.88 -26.32 -20.52
N GLY A 25 -7.80 -25.56 -20.53
CA GLY A 25 -7.45 -24.70 -21.66
C GLY A 25 -6.07 -24.99 -22.26
N LYS A 26 -6.02 -25.05 -23.59
CA LYS A 26 -4.77 -25.11 -24.36
C LYS A 26 -4.14 -23.72 -24.45
N ASP A 27 -2.83 -23.65 -24.23
CA ASP A 27 -2.02 -22.45 -24.33
C ASP A 27 -1.94 -21.96 -25.80
N ILE A 28 -2.27 -20.71 -26.05
CA ILE A 28 -1.93 -19.99 -27.29
C ILE A 28 -0.94 -18.91 -26.87
N ILE A 29 0.32 -19.10 -27.23
CA ILE A 29 1.38 -18.10 -27.05
C ILE A 29 1.23 -17.12 -28.22
N ASP A 30 1.01 -15.86 -27.91
CA ASP A 30 0.92 -14.77 -28.88
C ASP A 30 2.32 -14.44 -29.43
N THR A 31 2.64 -14.99 -30.60
CA THR A 31 3.94 -14.85 -31.28
C THR A 31 4.05 -13.59 -32.16
N LEU A 32 3.01 -12.76 -32.23
CA LEU A 32 2.91 -11.63 -33.17
C LEU A 32 3.74 -10.39 -32.80
N SER A 33 4.13 -10.20 -31.51
CA SER A 33 4.87 -9.01 -31.10
C SER A 33 6.38 -9.10 -31.36
N TYR A 34 6.97 -10.30 -31.39
CA TYR A 34 8.41 -10.50 -31.58
C TYR A 34 8.86 -10.38 -33.06
N SER A 35 8.06 -10.83 -33.98
CA SER A 35 8.38 -10.80 -35.43
C SER A 35 8.41 -9.37 -35.98
N SER A 36 7.60 -8.45 -35.46
CA SER A 36 7.57 -7.07 -35.90
C SER A 36 8.76 -6.24 -35.39
N PHE A 37 9.31 -6.57 -34.23
CA PHE A 37 10.49 -5.86 -33.70
C PHE A 37 11.79 -6.25 -34.40
N ASP A 38 11.98 -7.52 -34.70
CA ASP A 38 13.12 -8.01 -35.47
C ASP A 38 13.08 -7.48 -36.91
N TYR A 39 11.90 -7.30 -37.49
CA TYR A 39 11.70 -6.65 -38.76
C TYR A 39 12.13 -5.16 -38.72
N LEU A 40 11.79 -4.42 -37.66
CA LEU A 40 12.24 -3.04 -37.48
C LEU A 40 13.76 -2.97 -37.35
N LYS A 41 14.39 -3.86 -36.60
CA LYS A 41 15.84 -3.90 -36.42
C LYS A 41 16.62 -4.12 -37.72
N SER A 42 16.04 -4.94 -38.61
CA SER A 42 16.67 -5.27 -39.88
C SER A 42 16.47 -4.21 -40.97
N ASN A 43 15.42 -3.39 -40.90
CA ASN A 43 15.00 -2.49 -41.98
C ASN A 43 15.06 -1.00 -41.64
N SER A 44 15.37 -0.59 -40.41
CA SER A 44 15.37 0.81 -40.00
C SER A 44 16.76 1.32 -39.64
N LYS A 45 17.08 2.53 -40.10
CA LYS A 45 18.34 3.23 -39.77
C LYS A 45 18.21 3.96 -38.41
N ASN A 46 18.94 3.49 -37.42
CA ASN A 46 19.24 4.10 -36.10
C ASN A 46 18.10 4.75 -35.27
N ASN A 47 17.21 5.56 -35.84
CA ASN A 47 16.15 6.26 -35.10
C ASN A 47 14.78 6.09 -35.76
N LEU A 48 13.76 5.85 -34.95
CA LEU A 48 12.36 5.81 -35.34
C LEU A 48 11.68 7.13 -34.98
N LYS A 49 10.99 7.75 -35.93
CA LYS A 49 10.20 8.96 -35.71
C LYS A 49 8.75 8.57 -35.42
N ILE A 50 8.20 9.05 -34.32
CA ILE A 50 6.80 8.85 -33.97
C ILE A 50 5.97 9.82 -34.79
N ASN A 51 5.08 9.31 -35.62
CA ASN A 51 4.18 10.12 -36.41
C ASN A 51 2.89 10.44 -35.64
N LYS A 52 2.22 9.42 -35.11
CA LYS A 52 0.94 9.57 -34.38
C LYS A 52 0.86 8.59 -33.24
N ILE A 53 0.16 9.00 -32.16
CA ILE A 53 -0.23 8.14 -31.02
C ILE A 53 -1.75 7.94 -31.08
N ILE A 54 -2.22 6.72 -31.16
CA ILE A 54 -3.62 6.34 -31.20
C ILE A 54 -3.94 5.61 -29.91
N ILE A 55 -4.98 6.02 -29.19
CA ILE A 55 -5.41 5.41 -27.93
C ILE A 55 -6.79 4.80 -28.11
N GLU A 56 -6.97 3.57 -27.66
CA GLU A 56 -8.25 2.84 -27.73
C GLU A 56 -8.55 2.13 -26.41
N GLY A 57 -9.83 2.04 -26.05
CA GLY A 57 -10.32 1.34 -24.87
C GLY A 57 -10.38 2.18 -23.58
N ASN A 58 -10.09 3.48 -23.68
CA ASN A 58 -10.21 4.44 -22.58
C ASN A 58 -11.60 5.09 -22.53
N ASP A 59 -12.62 4.30 -22.25
CA ASP A 59 -14.02 4.77 -22.24
C ASP A 59 -14.28 5.90 -21.23
N LYS A 60 -13.61 5.86 -20.07
CA LYS A 60 -13.74 6.83 -18.96
C LYS A 60 -12.49 7.67 -18.79
N THR A 61 -11.33 7.07 -18.86
CA THR A 61 -10.04 7.73 -18.61
C THR A 61 -9.71 8.68 -19.76
N LYS A 62 -9.39 9.91 -19.44
CA LYS A 62 -9.00 10.90 -20.44
C LYS A 62 -7.67 10.56 -21.07
N GLU A 63 -7.54 10.78 -22.37
CA GLU A 63 -6.30 10.54 -23.13
C GLU A 63 -5.07 11.23 -22.50
N GLU A 64 -5.26 12.45 -22.01
CA GLU A 64 -4.18 13.22 -21.37
C GLU A 64 -3.55 12.51 -20.16
N ILE A 65 -4.31 11.61 -19.48
CA ILE A 65 -3.83 10.81 -18.35
C ILE A 65 -2.94 9.68 -18.83
N ILE A 66 -3.23 9.11 -19.98
CA ILE A 66 -2.42 8.08 -20.63
C ILE A 66 -1.14 8.71 -21.22
N LEU A 67 -1.29 9.77 -22.02
CA LEU A 67 -0.20 10.43 -22.70
C LEU A 67 0.89 10.95 -21.75
N ARG A 68 0.51 11.41 -20.54
CA ARG A 68 1.48 11.90 -19.57
C ARG A 68 2.38 10.82 -18.96
N GLU A 69 1.96 9.54 -19.00
CA GLU A 69 2.75 8.42 -18.51
C GLU A 69 3.79 7.93 -19.54
N LEU A 70 3.70 8.41 -20.78
CA LEU A 70 4.62 8.02 -21.84
C LEU A 70 5.94 8.79 -21.74
N SER A 71 7.02 8.12 -22.11
CA SER A 71 8.37 8.71 -22.21
C SER A 71 8.60 9.47 -23.53
N PHE A 72 7.61 9.43 -24.44
CA PHE A 72 7.68 10.02 -25.78
C PHE A 72 6.39 10.75 -26.14
N LYS A 73 6.47 11.57 -27.18
CA LYS A 73 5.36 12.33 -27.75
C LYS A 73 5.36 12.18 -29.27
N GLU A 74 4.28 12.62 -29.92
CA GLU A 74 4.24 12.77 -31.37
C GLU A 74 5.39 13.67 -31.85
N ASN A 75 5.98 13.32 -32.96
CA ASN A 75 7.16 13.92 -33.58
C ASN A 75 8.51 13.68 -32.88
N ASP A 76 8.55 12.99 -31.75
CA ASP A 76 9.80 12.58 -31.12
C ASP A 76 10.54 11.53 -31.96
N SER A 77 11.87 11.50 -31.79
CA SER A 77 12.74 10.52 -32.43
C SER A 77 13.35 9.61 -31.35
N ILE A 78 13.13 8.32 -31.47
CA ILE A 78 13.57 7.30 -30.49
C ILE A 78 14.59 6.39 -31.18
N SER A 79 15.71 6.12 -30.49
CA SER A 79 16.67 5.11 -30.94
C SER A 79 16.04 3.74 -30.94
N ILE A 80 16.18 3.00 -32.03
CA ILE A 80 15.68 1.63 -32.18
C ILE A 80 16.23 0.68 -31.11
N VAL A 81 17.45 0.94 -30.64
CA VAL A 81 18.11 0.13 -29.60
C VAL A 81 17.35 0.23 -28.26
N ASN A 82 16.82 1.41 -27.96
CA ASN A 82 16.12 1.68 -26.70
C ASN A 82 14.59 1.53 -26.82
N PHE A 83 14.07 1.36 -28.03
CA PHE A 83 12.64 1.39 -28.29
C PHE A 83 11.88 0.35 -27.47
N GLN A 84 12.32 -0.90 -27.49
CA GLN A 84 11.67 -1.98 -26.73
C GLN A 84 11.67 -1.71 -25.21
N SER A 85 12.80 -1.27 -24.66
CA SER A 85 12.88 -0.97 -23.23
C SER A 85 11.98 0.19 -22.81
N ILE A 86 11.84 1.21 -23.68
CA ILE A 86 10.93 2.35 -23.45
C ILE A 86 9.47 1.89 -23.46
N ILE A 87 9.07 1.08 -24.44
CA ILE A 87 7.72 0.55 -24.54
C ILE A 87 7.35 -0.30 -23.31
N GLU A 88 8.24 -1.20 -22.87
CA GLU A 88 8.02 -2.01 -21.68
C GLU A 88 7.95 -1.16 -20.40
N GLU A 89 8.75 -0.12 -20.30
CA GLU A 89 8.72 0.81 -19.18
C GLU A 89 7.42 1.63 -19.15
N ASP A 90 6.97 2.16 -20.28
CA ASP A 90 5.74 2.94 -20.39
C ASP A 90 4.50 2.06 -20.13
N LYS A 91 4.52 0.82 -20.60
CA LYS A 91 3.50 -0.18 -20.24
C LYS A 91 3.41 -0.38 -18.72
N ARG A 92 4.55 -0.54 -18.04
CA ARG A 92 4.59 -0.67 -16.57
C ARG A 92 4.07 0.59 -15.87
N LYS A 93 4.42 1.79 -16.34
CA LYS A 93 3.92 3.05 -15.78
C LYS A 93 2.39 3.11 -15.88
N LEU A 94 1.82 2.77 -17.02
CA LEU A 94 0.37 2.72 -17.21
C LEU A 94 -0.30 1.69 -16.30
N ILE A 95 0.24 0.48 -16.17
CA ILE A 95 -0.26 -0.54 -15.24
C ILE A 95 -0.17 -0.05 -13.78
N ASN A 96 0.92 0.61 -13.40
CA ASN A 96 1.13 1.14 -12.04
C ASN A 96 0.23 2.35 -11.69
N THR A 97 -0.58 2.86 -12.63
CA THR A 97 -1.64 3.84 -12.34
C THR A 97 -2.86 3.20 -11.68
N ASP A 98 -2.97 1.88 -11.68
CA ASP A 98 -4.15 1.10 -11.27
C ASP A 98 -5.45 1.38 -12.06
N LEU A 99 -5.40 2.22 -13.09
CA LEU A 99 -6.55 2.51 -13.95
C LEU A 99 -6.87 1.39 -14.93
N PHE A 100 -5.86 0.58 -15.28
CA PHE A 100 -5.96 -0.42 -16.34
C PHE A 100 -5.68 -1.83 -15.82
N ASN A 101 -6.50 -2.78 -16.25
CA ASN A 101 -6.27 -4.20 -16.04
C ASN A 101 -5.27 -4.78 -17.02
N GLU A 102 -5.31 -4.29 -18.26
CA GLU A 102 -4.40 -4.69 -19.34
C GLU A 102 -4.00 -3.46 -20.17
N VAL A 103 -2.75 -3.45 -20.62
CA VAL A 103 -2.19 -2.42 -21.49
C VAL A 103 -1.36 -3.12 -22.56
N GLU A 104 -1.64 -2.83 -23.82
CA GLU A 104 -0.82 -3.24 -24.95
C GLU A 104 -0.36 -2.01 -25.72
N ILE A 105 0.94 -1.94 -26.03
CA ILE A 105 1.53 -0.88 -26.87
C ILE A 105 2.05 -1.55 -28.13
N LYS A 106 1.37 -1.28 -29.27
CA LYS A 106 1.68 -1.79 -30.59
C LYS A 106 2.26 -0.67 -31.45
N PHE A 107 2.94 -1.01 -32.51
CA PHE A 107 3.43 -0.05 -33.48
C PHE A 107 3.22 -0.51 -34.91
N LEU A 108 3.01 0.45 -35.79
CA LEU A 108 2.84 0.26 -37.22
C LEU A 108 3.88 1.07 -37.97
N LEU A 109 4.71 0.40 -38.75
CA LEU A 109 5.66 1.08 -39.63
C LEU A 109 4.91 1.65 -40.86
N ILE A 110 4.96 2.98 -41.04
CA ILE A 110 4.27 3.67 -42.14
C ILE A 110 5.18 3.84 -43.34
N LYS A 111 6.36 4.42 -43.12
CA LYS A 111 7.42 4.65 -44.15
C LYS A 111 8.76 4.62 -43.50
N GLU A 112 9.76 3.97 -44.13
CA GLU A 112 11.16 3.86 -43.73
C GLU A 112 11.45 3.89 -42.21
N ASN A 113 11.34 5.06 -41.56
CA ASN A 113 11.63 5.25 -40.14
C ASN A 113 10.46 5.88 -39.36
N ASN A 114 9.27 6.05 -39.98
CA ASN A 114 8.11 6.64 -39.33
C ASN A 114 7.19 5.55 -38.83
N ILE A 115 6.83 5.64 -37.53
CA ILE A 115 5.94 4.68 -36.87
C ILE A 115 4.72 5.39 -36.28
N ASP A 116 3.55 4.76 -36.37
CA ASP A 116 2.42 5.08 -35.53
C ASP A 116 2.43 4.14 -34.33
N ILE A 117 2.14 4.67 -33.15
CA ILE A 117 2.02 3.90 -31.90
C ILE A 117 0.55 3.79 -31.55
N LYS A 118 0.08 2.55 -31.36
CA LYS A 118 -1.26 2.25 -30.90
C LYS A 118 -1.20 1.74 -29.47
N ILE A 119 -1.92 2.40 -28.56
CA ILE A 119 -2.05 2.03 -27.14
C ILE A 119 -3.47 1.50 -26.94
N GLU A 120 -3.57 0.21 -26.71
CA GLU A 120 -4.85 -0.45 -26.40
C GLU A 120 -4.90 -0.71 -24.89
N VAL A 121 -5.94 -0.20 -24.23
CA VAL A 121 -6.12 -0.37 -22.79
C VAL A 121 -7.44 -1.08 -22.48
N ILE A 122 -7.46 -1.85 -21.41
CA ILE A 122 -8.69 -2.35 -20.79
C ILE A 122 -8.78 -1.70 -19.41
N GLU A 123 -9.75 -0.82 -19.27
CA GLU A 123 -9.97 -0.12 -18.00
C GLU A 123 -10.39 -1.07 -16.89
N GLY A 124 -9.92 -0.78 -15.67
CA GLY A 124 -10.32 -1.47 -14.47
C GLY A 124 -11.78 -1.22 -14.09
N VAL A 125 -12.18 -1.79 -12.98
CA VAL A 125 -13.43 -1.45 -12.31
C VAL A 125 -13.13 -0.27 -11.39
N PHE A 126 -13.75 0.88 -11.64
CA PHE A 126 -13.48 2.12 -10.91
C PHE A 126 -14.29 2.29 -9.63
N TRP A 127 -15.31 1.50 -9.41
CA TRP A 127 -16.11 1.55 -8.19
C TRP A 127 -16.05 0.22 -7.45
N SER A 128 -16.04 0.29 -6.14
CA SER A 128 -15.98 -0.87 -5.28
C SER A 128 -16.79 -0.62 -4.02
N PRO A 129 -17.84 -1.42 -3.76
CA PRO A 129 -18.41 -1.51 -2.44
C PRO A 129 -17.44 -2.30 -1.55
N ASN A 130 -17.13 -1.77 -0.38
CA ASN A 130 -16.31 -2.42 0.62
C ASN A 130 -17.22 -2.86 1.78
N ILE A 131 -17.43 -4.17 1.92
CA ILE A 131 -18.08 -4.71 3.11
C ILE A 131 -17.01 -4.84 4.18
N ILE A 132 -17.17 -4.10 5.28
CA ILE A 132 -16.25 -4.16 6.40
C ILE A 132 -16.70 -5.29 7.32
N PHE A 133 -15.84 -6.24 7.52
CA PHE A 133 -15.94 -7.26 8.54
C PHE A 133 -14.52 -7.60 8.98
N GLU A 134 -14.06 -6.94 10.03
CA GLU A 134 -12.67 -7.00 10.43
C GLU A 134 -12.53 -7.15 11.94
N LEU A 135 -11.44 -7.77 12.33
CA LEU A 135 -11.05 -7.83 13.73
C LEU A 135 -10.51 -6.46 14.17
N SER A 136 -10.91 -6.00 15.33
CA SER A 136 -10.36 -4.78 15.93
C SER A 136 -8.95 -4.97 16.49
N ASP A 137 -8.49 -6.20 16.49
CA ASP A 137 -7.19 -6.59 16.98
C ASP A 137 -6.13 -6.49 15.86
N ARG A 138 -4.88 -6.44 16.22
CA ARG A 138 -3.74 -6.21 15.30
C ARG A 138 -3.64 -7.24 14.19
N ASN A 139 -4.02 -8.49 14.49
CA ASN A 139 -4.07 -9.58 13.52
C ASN A 139 -4.91 -10.74 14.07
N PHE A 140 -5.17 -11.75 13.22
CA PHE A 140 -5.95 -12.92 13.60
C PHE A 140 -5.35 -13.69 14.79
N ASN A 141 -4.02 -13.81 14.85
CA ASN A 141 -3.37 -14.55 15.94
C ASN A 141 -3.49 -13.83 17.28
N ASP A 142 -3.43 -12.50 17.28
CA ASP A 142 -3.64 -11.69 18.48
C ASP A 142 -5.06 -11.89 19.03
N TRP A 143 -6.06 -11.78 18.17
CA TRP A 143 -7.46 -12.04 18.50
C TRP A 143 -7.68 -13.46 19.02
N TRP A 144 -7.09 -14.46 18.36
CA TRP A 144 -7.25 -15.87 18.73
C TRP A 144 -6.59 -16.21 20.05
N VAL A 145 -5.33 -15.79 20.24
CA VAL A 145 -4.49 -16.18 21.39
C VAL A 145 -4.72 -15.26 22.60
N ASN A 146 -4.71 -13.94 22.39
CA ASN A 146 -4.73 -12.97 23.49
C ASN A 146 -6.15 -12.54 23.89
N PHE A 147 -7.10 -12.60 22.95
CA PHE A 147 -8.48 -12.14 23.18
C PHE A 147 -9.53 -13.24 23.06
N ASN A 148 -9.09 -14.51 23.12
CA ASN A 148 -9.97 -15.69 23.20
C ASN A 148 -11.09 -15.67 22.14
N HIS A 149 -10.76 -15.22 20.92
CA HIS A 149 -11.63 -15.11 19.74
C HIS A 149 -13.00 -14.46 20.04
N ASP A 150 -13.03 -13.44 20.89
CA ASP A 150 -14.26 -12.71 21.24
C ASP A 150 -14.81 -11.95 20.02
N PHE A 151 -15.97 -12.40 19.50
CA PHE A 151 -16.65 -11.78 18.36
C PHE A 151 -17.17 -10.35 18.64
N LYS A 152 -17.22 -9.92 19.92
CA LYS A 152 -17.52 -8.52 20.25
C LYS A 152 -16.42 -7.55 19.89
N ARG A 153 -15.26 -8.07 19.46
CA ARG A 153 -14.10 -7.35 18.99
C ARG A 153 -14.05 -7.23 17.45
N ILE A 154 -15.19 -7.31 16.81
CA ILE A 154 -15.35 -7.18 15.38
C ILE A 154 -15.88 -5.80 15.04
N ASN A 155 -15.30 -5.19 14.05
CA ASN A 155 -15.86 -4.06 13.33
C ASN A 155 -16.65 -4.56 12.12
N TYR A 156 -17.78 -3.97 11.86
CA TYR A 156 -18.58 -4.22 10.67
C TYR A 156 -19.08 -2.91 10.09
N GLY A 157 -19.25 -2.88 8.79
CA GLY A 157 -19.66 -1.63 8.14
C GLY A 157 -19.68 -1.72 6.64
N LEU A 158 -19.82 -0.57 6.02
CA LEU A 158 -19.81 -0.41 4.58
C LEU A 158 -18.84 0.71 4.21
N GLY A 159 -18.10 0.45 3.16
CA GLY A 159 -17.31 1.46 2.48
C GLY A 159 -17.73 1.55 1.01
N PHE A 160 -17.43 2.65 0.39
CA PHE A 160 -17.57 2.86 -1.03
C PHE A 160 -16.35 3.60 -1.54
N GLU A 161 -15.75 3.09 -2.58
CA GLU A 161 -14.63 3.71 -3.26
C GLU A 161 -14.96 3.87 -4.73
N HIS A 162 -14.64 5.03 -5.28
CA HIS A 162 -14.66 5.27 -6.71
C HIS A 162 -13.36 5.94 -7.14
N SER A 163 -12.52 5.19 -7.83
CA SER A 163 -11.30 5.68 -8.46
C SER A 163 -11.59 6.11 -9.90
N ASN A 164 -11.24 7.32 -10.28
CA ASN A 164 -11.46 7.87 -11.63
C ASN A 164 -12.88 8.40 -11.91
N ILE A 165 -13.44 9.22 -10.99
CA ILE A 165 -14.76 9.82 -11.11
C ILE A 165 -14.87 10.73 -12.34
N SER A 166 -13.91 11.64 -12.52
CA SER A 166 -13.89 12.61 -13.63
C SER A 166 -13.13 12.13 -14.86
N GLY A 167 -12.57 10.92 -14.83
CA GLY A 167 -11.67 10.42 -15.86
C GLY A 167 -10.22 10.89 -15.71
N ARG A 168 -9.90 11.56 -14.58
CA ARG A 168 -8.57 12.13 -14.28
C ARG A 168 -7.83 11.39 -13.17
N SER A 169 -8.21 10.15 -12.88
CA SER A 169 -7.68 9.37 -11.77
C SER A 169 -7.98 9.99 -10.40
N ASP A 170 -9.08 10.71 -10.28
CA ASP A 170 -9.55 11.25 -9.01
C ASP A 170 -10.35 10.19 -8.24
N GLU A 171 -10.23 10.21 -6.91
CA GLU A 171 -10.78 9.19 -6.04
C GLU A 171 -11.67 9.79 -4.97
N VAL A 172 -12.78 9.10 -4.68
CA VAL A 172 -13.61 9.31 -3.49
C VAL A 172 -13.65 8.03 -2.70
N PHE A 173 -13.44 8.16 -1.41
CA PHE A 173 -13.62 7.08 -0.44
C PHE A 173 -14.60 7.51 0.65
N LEU A 174 -15.54 6.63 0.95
CA LEU A 174 -16.53 6.76 2.02
C LEU A 174 -16.45 5.52 2.91
N LEU A 175 -16.51 5.72 4.22
CA LEU A 175 -16.52 4.64 5.19
C LEU A 175 -17.51 4.91 6.31
N ALA A 176 -18.28 3.90 6.69
CA ALA A 176 -19.07 3.87 7.90
C ALA A 176 -18.88 2.53 8.59
N THR A 177 -18.19 2.54 9.73
CA THR A 177 -17.88 1.35 10.53
C THR A 177 -18.57 1.41 11.89
N PHE A 178 -19.01 0.27 12.37
CA PHE A 178 -19.70 0.04 13.62
C PHE A 178 -19.10 -1.17 14.35
N GLY A 179 -19.50 -1.38 15.59
CA GLY A 179 -19.07 -2.50 16.42
C GLY A 179 -18.10 -2.06 17.50
N PHE A 180 -16.88 -2.57 17.49
CA PHE A 180 -15.87 -2.24 18.48
C PHE A 180 -15.43 -0.77 18.39
N ILE A 181 -15.32 -0.26 17.17
CA ILE A 181 -15.05 1.14 16.84
C ILE A 181 -16.19 1.65 15.96
N ARG A 182 -16.66 2.87 16.20
CA ARG A 182 -17.52 3.61 15.28
C ARG A 182 -16.67 4.62 14.56
N GLU A 183 -16.65 4.57 13.23
CA GLU A 183 -15.80 5.42 12.40
C GLU A 183 -16.55 5.85 11.14
N TYR A 184 -16.45 7.13 10.82
CA TYR A 184 -16.98 7.71 9.60
C TYR A 184 -15.86 8.46 8.91
N GLU A 185 -15.60 8.12 7.67
CA GLU A 185 -14.53 8.74 6.91
C GLU A 185 -15.00 9.16 5.52
N PHE A 186 -14.54 10.29 5.11
CA PHE A 186 -14.65 10.83 3.76
C PHE A 186 -13.27 11.24 3.29
N GLU A 187 -12.90 10.79 2.09
CA GLU A 187 -11.66 11.21 1.44
C GLU A 187 -11.93 11.54 -0.02
N TYR A 188 -11.32 12.60 -0.49
CA TYR A 188 -11.29 12.97 -1.89
C TYR A 188 -9.86 13.29 -2.29
N PHE A 189 -9.37 12.57 -3.28
CA PHE A 189 -8.07 12.77 -3.88
C PHE A 189 -8.19 13.16 -5.33
N ASN A 190 -7.52 14.24 -5.74
CA ASN A 190 -7.38 14.63 -7.14
C ASN A 190 -5.90 14.81 -7.47
N PRO A 191 -5.29 13.86 -8.19
CA PRO A 191 -3.86 13.89 -8.46
C PRO A 191 -3.43 15.00 -9.42
N TYR A 192 -4.37 15.67 -10.11
CA TYR A 192 -4.05 16.54 -11.23
C TYR A 192 -4.89 17.81 -11.27
N ILE A 193 -4.65 18.71 -10.31
CA ILE A 193 -5.32 20.02 -10.24
C ILE A 193 -4.65 21.09 -11.12
N THR A 194 -3.44 20.84 -11.61
CA THR A 194 -2.68 21.81 -12.43
C THR A 194 -2.71 21.43 -13.91
N LYS A 195 -2.65 22.41 -14.82
CA LYS A 195 -2.55 22.17 -16.28
C LYS A 195 -1.34 21.33 -16.68
N LYS A 196 -0.23 21.42 -15.92
CA LYS A 196 0.96 20.61 -16.14
C LYS A 196 0.85 19.19 -15.58
N GLN A 197 -0.28 18.87 -14.95
CA GLN A 197 -0.56 17.57 -14.33
C GLN A 197 0.53 17.09 -13.33
N LYS A 198 1.13 18.03 -12.60
CA LYS A 198 2.19 17.76 -11.61
C LYS A 198 1.74 17.99 -10.17
N GLY A 199 0.65 18.71 -9.95
CA GLY A 199 0.14 19.01 -8.62
C GLY A 199 -1.17 18.30 -8.36
N GLY A 200 -1.30 17.65 -7.21
CA GLY A 200 -2.53 17.03 -6.71
C GLY A 200 -2.96 17.62 -5.38
N ILE A 201 -4.17 17.32 -4.98
CA ILE A 201 -4.73 17.69 -3.68
C ILE A 201 -5.54 16.52 -3.13
N GLU A 202 -5.42 16.33 -1.83
CA GLU A 202 -6.21 15.37 -1.06
C GLU A 202 -6.86 16.08 0.11
N PHE A 203 -8.09 15.74 0.36
CA PHE A 203 -8.86 16.18 1.53
C PHE A 203 -9.40 14.95 2.25
N ASN A 204 -9.23 14.90 3.57
CA ASN A 204 -9.77 13.84 4.41
C ASN A 204 -10.54 14.45 5.59
N PHE A 205 -11.63 13.80 5.95
CA PHE A 205 -12.40 14.04 7.15
C PHE A 205 -12.68 12.70 7.82
N ASN A 206 -12.33 12.57 9.09
CA ASN A 206 -12.51 11.33 9.86
C ASN A 206 -13.08 11.64 11.24
N LEU A 207 -14.11 10.94 11.62
CA LEU A 207 -14.75 10.98 12.93
C LEU A 207 -14.76 9.59 13.54
N LYS A 208 -14.09 9.42 14.69
CA LYS A 208 -13.94 8.16 15.40
C LYS A 208 -14.47 8.24 16.81
N ASP A 209 -15.27 7.26 17.22
CA ASP A 209 -15.85 7.17 18.55
C ASP A 209 -15.65 5.75 19.09
N GLN A 210 -15.00 5.64 20.25
CA GLN A 210 -14.61 4.37 20.84
C GLN A 210 -15.22 4.21 22.24
N ASN A 211 -15.97 3.13 22.44
CA ASN A 211 -16.46 2.69 23.74
C ASN A 211 -15.68 1.48 24.28
N HIS A 212 -14.77 0.95 23.49
CA HIS A 212 -13.71 0.01 23.85
C HIS A 212 -12.38 0.68 23.55
N LEU A 213 -11.56 0.88 24.55
CA LEU A 213 -10.32 1.65 24.40
C LEU A 213 -9.14 0.88 24.95
N GLU A 214 -8.09 0.75 24.15
CA GLU A 214 -6.78 0.40 24.63
C GLU A 214 -6.24 1.56 25.49
N TYR A 215 -6.05 1.32 26.77
CA TYR A 215 -5.57 2.36 27.68
C TYR A 215 -4.17 2.08 28.22
N ASN A 216 -3.65 0.87 28.05
CA ASN A 216 -2.31 0.45 28.49
C ASN A 216 -1.88 -0.83 27.75
N ALA A 217 -0.63 -1.24 27.97
CA ALA A 217 -0.13 -2.54 27.57
C ALA A 217 0.60 -3.22 28.75
N ILE A 218 0.41 -4.52 28.91
CA ILE A 218 1.09 -5.33 29.94
C ILE A 218 1.78 -6.49 29.22
N ASN A 219 3.08 -6.64 29.41
CA ASN A 219 3.89 -7.64 28.71
C ASN A 219 3.75 -7.55 27.18
N HIS A 220 3.60 -6.34 26.65
CA HIS A 220 3.37 -6.05 25.23
C HIS A 220 2.03 -6.58 24.68
N ILE A 221 1.09 -6.91 25.54
CA ILE A 221 -0.28 -7.24 25.18
C ILE A 221 -1.17 -6.03 25.51
N PRO A 222 -1.93 -5.50 24.54
CA PRO A 222 -2.81 -4.37 24.78
C PRO A 222 -3.89 -4.70 25.81
N VAL A 223 -4.16 -3.75 26.71
CA VAL A 223 -5.20 -3.86 27.73
C VAL A 223 -6.34 -2.92 27.40
N PHE A 224 -7.54 -3.45 27.30
CA PHE A 224 -8.72 -2.71 26.91
C PHE A 224 -9.68 -2.50 28.08
N TYR A 225 -10.33 -1.34 28.06
CA TYR A 225 -11.47 -1.06 28.92
C TYR A 225 -12.74 -0.85 28.08
N LYS A 226 -13.84 -1.40 28.53
CA LYS A 226 -15.14 -1.29 27.87
C LYS A 226 -16.11 -0.46 28.72
N SER A 227 -16.82 0.46 28.08
CA SER A 227 -17.85 1.31 28.70
C SER A 227 -19.11 1.35 27.84
N LYS A 228 -20.26 1.66 28.47
CA LYS A 228 -21.47 2.01 27.74
C LYS A 228 -21.40 3.42 27.15
N LYS A 229 -20.58 4.28 27.74
CA LYS A 229 -20.34 5.65 27.26
C LYS A 229 -19.08 5.66 26.39
N SER A 230 -19.00 6.64 25.51
CA SER A 230 -17.79 6.91 24.73
C SER A 230 -16.60 7.18 25.66
N LEU A 231 -15.50 6.51 25.41
CA LEU A 231 -14.23 6.64 26.13
C LEU A 231 -13.25 7.59 25.41
N ASN A 232 -13.30 7.60 24.08
CA ASN A 232 -12.48 8.44 23.24
C ASN A 232 -13.27 8.86 22.01
N LYS A 233 -13.31 10.17 21.72
CA LYS A 233 -13.82 10.75 20.48
C LYS A 233 -12.72 11.52 19.80
N THR A 234 -12.45 11.19 18.54
CA THR A 234 -11.46 11.88 17.74
C THR A 234 -12.09 12.40 16.47
N LEU A 235 -11.94 13.69 16.23
CA LEU A 235 -12.18 14.34 14.95
C LEU A 235 -10.84 14.65 14.33
N SER A 236 -10.61 14.24 13.10
CA SER A 236 -9.44 14.66 12.35
C SER A 236 -9.82 15.06 10.93
N THR A 237 -9.10 16.04 10.40
CA THR A 237 -9.21 16.46 9.01
C THR A 237 -7.85 16.89 8.52
N TYR A 238 -7.57 16.66 7.25
CA TYR A 238 -6.34 17.17 6.64
C TYR A 238 -6.54 17.60 5.20
N ILE A 239 -5.63 18.45 4.76
CA ILE A 239 -5.39 18.76 3.37
C ILE A 239 -3.95 18.40 3.07
N GLU A 240 -3.73 17.68 1.97
CA GLU A 240 -2.41 17.33 1.49
C GLU A 240 -2.24 17.82 0.04
N TYR A 241 -1.15 18.50 -0.21
CA TYR A 241 -0.71 18.85 -1.56
C TYR A 241 0.38 17.89 -1.99
N SER A 242 0.19 17.24 -3.13
CA SER A 242 1.20 16.39 -3.76
C SER A 242 1.83 17.09 -4.96
N HIS A 243 3.15 16.94 -5.11
CA HIS A 243 3.89 17.41 -6.27
C HIS A 243 4.67 16.27 -6.90
N ARG A 244 4.35 15.93 -8.13
CA ARG A 244 5.07 14.95 -8.95
C ARG A 244 6.18 15.66 -9.71
N GLU A 245 7.41 15.59 -9.20
CA GLU A 245 8.59 16.15 -9.86
C GLU A 245 8.89 15.41 -11.17
N SER A 246 8.90 14.08 -11.11
CA SER A 246 9.14 13.16 -12.22
C SER A 246 8.24 11.94 -12.14
N PHE A 247 8.41 10.96 -13.05
CA PHE A 247 7.63 9.71 -13.03
C PHE A 247 7.72 8.94 -11.70
N TYR A 248 8.84 9.05 -11.01
CA TYR A 248 9.17 8.22 -9.85
C TYR A 248 9.34 9.02 -8.56
N ASN A 249 9.31 10.36 -8.62
CA ASN A 249 9.57 11.23 -7.49
C ASN A 249 8.31 12.03 -7.14
N TYR A 250 7.88 11.91 -5.90
CA TYR A 250 6.73 12.61 -5.35
C TYR A 250 7.10 13.33 -4.06
N HIS A 251 6.51 14.49 -3.85
CA HIS A 251 6.62 15.29 -2.64
C HIS A 251 5.21 15.54 -2.11
N TYR A 252 4.99 15.32 -0.82
CA TYR A 252 3.70 15.52 -0.18
C TYR A 252 3.86 16.52 0.96
N PHE A 253 2.94 17.47 1.05
CA PHE A 253 2.89 18.49 2.09
C PHE A 253 1.51 18.42 2.73
N LYS A 254 1.45 18.00 3.99
CA LYS A 254 0.19 17.78 4.72
C LYS A 254 0.04 18.80 5.84
N LEU A 255 -1.17 19.35 5.96
CA LEU A 255 -1.64 20.06 7.13
C LEU A 255 -2.85 19.31 7.69
N LYS A 256 -2.73 18.83 8.92
CA LYS A 256 -3.77 18.10 9.64
C LYS A 256 -4.21 18.86 10.87
N TYR A 257 -5.49 18.91 11.15
CA TYR A 257 -6.08 19.26 12.43
C TYR A 257 -6.61 18.00 13.12
N GLN A 258 -6.39 17.88 14.41
CA GLN A 258 -6.98 16.81 15.22
C GLN A 258 -7.49 17.36 16.55
N ASN A 259 -8.66 16.85 16.94
CA ASN A 259 -9.29 17.08 18.23
C ASN A 259 -9.63 15.72 18.85
N THR A 260 -9.08 15.44 20.02
CA THR A 260 -9.28 14.18 20.76
C THR A 260 -9.84 14.50 22.14
N LYS A 261 -11.02 13.97 22.44
CA LYS A 261 -11.69 14.11 23.74
C LYS A 261 -11.85 12.75 24.40
N ILE A 262 -11.36 12.62 25.63
CA ILE A 262 -11.49 11.40 26.43
C ILE A 262 -12.48 11.55 27.56
N ASN A 263 -12.96 10.42 28.06
CA ASN A 263 -13.79 10.34 29.26
C ASN A 263 -12.90 10.33 30.53
N ASP A 264 -13.41 10.79 31.66
CA ASP A 264 -12.70 10.74 32.96
C ASP A 264 -12.25 9.34 33.34
N SER A 265 -13.03 8.31 33.01
CA SER A 265 -12.63 6.92 33.23
C SER A 265 -11.33 6.55 32.54
N THR A 266 -11.10 7.07 31.33
CA THR A 266 -9.85 6.83 30.57
C THR A 266 -8.66 7.44 31.30
N LYS A 267 -8.83 8.66 31.82
CA LYS A 267 -7.79 9.35 32.59
C LYS A 267 -7.49 8.67 33.91
N ILE A 268 -8.50 8.16 34.60
CA ILE A 268 -8.33 7.40 35.86
C ILE A 268 -7.54 6.10 35.60
N LEU A 269 -7.81 5.42 34.46
CA LEU A 269 -7.14 4.16 34.11
C LEU A 269 -5.67 4.38 33.67
N ASN A 270 -5.40 5.51 33.00
CA ASN A 270 -4.06 5.91 32.57
C ASN A 270 -3.95 7.43 32.58
N ASP A 271 -3.35 7.97 33.62
CA ASP A 271 -3.15 9.43 33.76
C ASP A 271 -2.28 10.03 32.65
N ASN A 272 -1.39 9.22 32.06
CA ASN A 272 -0.55 9.61 30.91
C ASN A 272 -1.25 9.35 29.55
N TYR A 273 -2.52 8.93 29.53
CA TYR A 273 -3.21 8.68 28.26
C TYR A 273 -3.28 9.96 27.41
N ILE A 274 -3.60 11.09 28.06
CA ILE A 274 -3.64 12.42 27.48
C ILE A 274 -3.05 13.43 28.50
N ASN A 275 -2.06 14.19 28.07
CA ASN A 275 -1.32 15.09 28.98
C ASN A 275 -1.98 16.48 29.10
N THR A 276 -3.31 16.53 29.30
CA THR A 276 -4.06 17.78 29.46
C THR A 276 -4.97 17.74 30.67
N LYS A 277 -5.26 18.92 31.24
CA LYS A 277 -6.16 19.01 32.40
C LYS A 277 -7.62 18.79 32.03
N GLU A 278 -8.01 19.14 30.81
CA GLU A 278 -9.41 19.21 30.37
C GLU A 278 -9.91 17.96 29.63
N ASN A 279 -9.18 16.84 29.66
CA ASN A 279 -9.51 15.63 28.90
C ASN A 279 -9.68 15.87 27.38
N LEU A 280 -9.14 16.96 26.90
CA LEU A 280 -9.18 17.43 25.53
C LEU A 280 -7.78 17.70 25.03
N ASN A 281 -7.46 17.21 23.86
CA ASN A 281 -6.21 17.51 23.18
C ASN A 281 -6.50 17.96 21.75
N GLN A 282 -5.98 19.12 21.38
CA GLN A 282 -6.13 19.70 20.05
C GLN A 282 -4.75 20.07 19.51
N PHE A 283 -4.54 19.82 18.23
CA PHE A 283 -3.31 20.24 17.58
C PHE A 283 -3.46 20.40 16.08
N PHE A 284 -2.61 21.22 15.52
CA PHE A 284 -2.24 21.15 14.12
C PHE A 284 -0.95 20.34 13.96
N MET A 285 -0.87 19.60 12.85
CA MET A 285 0.30 18.86 12.44
C MET A 285 0.66 19.25 11.01
N VAL A 286 1.95 19.46 10.76
CA VAL A 286 2.49 19.60 9.42
C VAL A 286 3.46 18.46 9.14
N SER A 287 3.43 17.96 7.92
CA SER A 287 4.43 16.98 7.49
C SER A 287 4.88 17.24 6.06
N TYR A 288 6.10 16.83 5.81
CA TYR A 288 6.66 16.69 4.48
C TYR A 288 7.11 15.25 4.28
N GLU A 289 6.67 14.66 3.16
CA GLU A 289 7.07 13.32 2.75
C GLU A 289 7.66 13.35 1.33
N PHE A 290 8.77 12.66 1.16
CA PHE A 290 9.38 12.39 -0.12
C PHE A 290 9.26 10.91 -0.43
N ASP A 291 8.77 10.57 -1.62
CA ASP A 291 8.64 9.19 -2.11
C ASP A 291 9.31 9.05 -3.47
N ARG A 292 10.25 8.12 -3.56
CA ARG A 292 10.95 7.74 -4.78
C ARG A 292 10.78 6.25 -5.03
N ASP A 293 9.93 5.91 -6.01
CA ASP A 293 9.53 4.53 -6.27
C ASP A 293 9.93 4.07 -7.67
N PHE A 294 10.97 3.23 -7.72
CA PHE A 294 11.50 2.58 -8.93
C PHE A 294 11.21 1.08 -8.93
N ARG A 295 10.22 0.61 -8.20
CA ARG A 295 9.80 -0.79 -8.23
C ARG A 295 9.19 -1.12 -9.59
N ASP A 296 9.43 -2.34 -10.07
CA ASP A 296 8.84 -2.83 -11.32
C ASP A 296 7.31 -2.86 -11.24
N ILE A 297 6.77 -3.42 -10.16
CA ILE A 297 5.33 -3.50 -9.87
C ILE A 297 5.11 -3.11 -8.42
N LYS A 298 4.25 -2.11 -8.17
CA LYS A 298 4.02 -1.60 -6.82
C LYS A 298 3.41 -2.64 -5.88
N ASN A 299 2.46 -3.45 -6.37
CA ASN A 299 1.70 -4.40 -5.55
C ASN A 299 2.45 -5.67 -5.19
N TYR A 300 3.43 -6.11 -6.00
CA TYR A 300 4.29 -7.26 -5.73
C TYR A 300 5.64 -7.08 -6.43
N PRO A 301 6.56 -6.32 -5.82
CA PRO A 301 7.82 -5.98 -6.44
C PRO A 301 8.81 -7.15 -6.42
N LEU A 302 9.47 -7.35 -7.53
CA LEU A 302 10.55 -8.32 -7.72
C LEU A 302 11.88 -7.67 -8.10
N LYS A 303 11.82 -6.42 -8.62
CA LYS A 303 12.99 -5.63 -9.03
C LYS A 303 12.81 -4.16 -8.65
N GLY A 304 13.91 -3.44 -8.56
CA GLY A 304 13.91 -2.01 -8.32
C GLY A 304 14.09 -1.64 -6.86
N PHE A 305 13.65 -0.45 -6.48
CA PHE A 305 13.76 0.05 -5.11
C PHE A 305 12.70 1.11 -4.82
N ARG A 306 12.42 1.33 -3.54
CA ARG A 306 11.66 2.48 -3.05
C ARG A 306 12.40 3.14 -1.90
N LEU A 307 12.43 4.45 -1.90
CA LEU A 307 12.88 5.28 -0.79
C LEU A 307 11.74 6.22 -0.40
N ASN A 308 11.32 6.15 0.86
CA ASN A 308 10.31 7.03 1.43
C ASN A 308 10.89 7.68 2.69
N ALA A 309 10.81 8.99 2.79
CA ALA A 309 11.29 9.77 3.93
C ALA A 309 10.22 10.76 4.37
N LEU A 310 9.91 10.79 5.67
CA LEU A 310 8.90 11.65 6.29
C LEU A 310 9.52 12.47 7.42
N ILE A 311 9.13 13.73 7.48
CA ILE A 311 9.35 14.60 8.64
C ILE A 311 7.99 15.18 9.06
N GLU A 312 7.67 15.08 10.33
CA GLU A 312 6.40 15.51 10.90
C GLU A 312 6.61 16.34 12.15
N LYS A 313 5.87 17.42 12.26
CA LYS A 313 5.78 18.25 13.46
C LYS A 313 4.31 18.33 13.90
N THR A 314 4.01 17.73 15.04
CA THR A 314 2.71 17.78 15.71
C THR A 314 2.76 18.84 16.83
N GLY A 315 1.74 19.71 16.86
CA GLY A 315 1.67 20.85 17.75
C GLY A 315 2.50 22.03 17.26
N LEU A 316 1.81 23.06 16.76
CA LEU A 316 2.42 24.28 16.23
C LEU A 316 2.38 25.45 17.24
N GLY A 317 2.09 25.16 18.52
CA GLY A 317 1.99 26.16 19.57
C GLY A 317 0.65 26.93 19.61
N ILE A 318 -0.32 26.59 18.75
CA ILE A 318 -1.61 27.28 18.67
C ILE A 318 -2.49 26.94 19.87
N PHE A 319 -2.55 25.66 20.25
CA PHE A 319 -3.31 25.18 21.41
C PHE A 319 -2.46 24.88 22.63
N GLY A 320 -1.13 24.81 22.47
CA GLY A 320 -0.19 24.59 23.56
C GLY A 320 -0.11 23.17 24.12
N ASP A 321 -0.85 22.22 23.55
CA ASP A 321 -1.07 20.92 24.18
C ASP A 321 0.00 19.87 23.86
N ILE A 322 0.56 19.88 22.65
CA ILE A 322 1.49 18.87 22.15
C ILE A 322 2.70 19.54 21.49
N ASN A 323 3.85 18.92 21.69
CA ASN A 323 5.08 19.26 20.98
C ASN A 323 5.82 17.98 20.60
N LYS A 324 5.43 17.39 19.46
CA LYS A 324 6.03 16.15 18.97
C LYS A 324 6.72 16.39 17.63
N PHE A 325 7.90 15.83 17.49
CA PHE A 325 8.61 15.69 16.24
C PHE A 325 8.73 14.22 15.88
N LYS A 326 8.59 13.86 14.61
CA LYS A 326 8.84 12.52 14.08
C LYS A 326 9.61 12.63 12.76
N ALA A 327 10.62 11.79 12.59
CA ALA A 327 11.25 11.54 11.31
C ALA A 327 11.22 10.03 11.05
N ARG A 328 10.96 9.64 9.82
CA ARG A 328 10.87 8.24 9.37
C ARG A 328 11.61 8.07 8.05
N ILE A 329 12.28 6.95 7.89
CA ILE A 329 12.84 6.50 6.63
C ILE A 329 12.43 5.05 6.38
N TYR A 330 12.03 4.78 5.16
CA TYR A 330 11.79 3.45 4.62
C TYR A 330 12.61 3.29 3.34
N TYR A 331 13.38 2.22 3.25
CA TYR A 331 14.10 1.86 2.04
C TYR A 331 13.92 0.38 1.75
N SER A 332 13.50 0.05 0.54
CA SER A 332 13.40 -1.32 0.07
C SER A 332 14.16 -1.48 -1.24
N LYS A 333 14.81 -2.64 -1.41
CA LYS A 333 15.51 -2.99 -2.64
C LYS A 333 15.21 -4.44 -3.02
N TYR A 334 14.94 -4.65 -4.30
CA TYR A 334 14.53 -5.91 -4.87
C TYR A 334 15.48 -6.29 -6.01
N PHE A 335 15.93 -7.54 -6.03
CA PHE A 335 16.90 -8.07 -6.97
C PHE A 335 16.39 -9.36 -7.58
N GLU A 336 16.45 -9.46 -8.90
CA GLU A 336 16.37 -10.73 -9.58
C GLU A 336 17.77 -11.35 -9.60
N LEU A 337 17.97 -12.43 -8.84
CA LEU A 337 19.26 -13.17 -8.80
C LEU A 337 19.41 -14.04 -10.04
N ASN A 338 18.32 -14.64 -10.48
CA ASN A 338 18.19 -15.36 -11.75
C ASN A 338 16.70 -15.47 -12.12
N LYS A 339 16.35 -16.12 -13.25
CA LYS A 339 14.98 -16.22 -13.80
C LYS A 339 13.91 -16.72 -12.82
N LYS A 340 14.25 -17.30 -11.67
CA LYS A 340 13.30 -17.87 -10.70
C LYS A 340 13.59 -17.51 -9.26
N PHE A 341 14.73 -16.87 -8.98
CA PHE A 341 15.12 -16.52 -7.62
C PHE A 341 15.23 -15.00 -7.48
N TYR A 342 14.64 -14.50 -6.42
CA TYR A 342 14.59 -13.09 -6.08
C TYR A 342 15.06 -12.88 -4.64
N TYR A 343 15.73 -11.77 -4.42
CA TYR A 343 16.14 -11.34 -3.09
C TYR A 343 15.61 -9.95 -2.83
N SER A 344 15.14 -9.69 -1.63
CA SER A 344 14.77 -8.34 -1.20
C SER A 344 15.22 -8.08 0.21
N PHE A 345 15.50 -6.81 0.50
CA PHE A 345 15.64 -6.33 1.85
C PHE A 345 14.89 -5.01 2.05
N ASN A 346 14.41 -4.79 3.27
CA ASN A 346 13.73 -3.58 3.69
C ASN A 346 14.39 -3.05 4.95
N LEU A 347 14.66 -1.76 4.96
CA LEU A 347 15.09 -0.99 6.13
C LEU A 347 13.96 -0.05 6.51
N TYR A 348 13.53 -0.10 7.76
CA TYR A 348 12.55 0.78 8.32
C TYR A 348 13.07 1.37 9.62
N SER A 349 13.03 2.68 9.76
CA SER A 349 13.44 3.34 10.98
C SER A 349 12.65 4.62 11.18
N TYR A 350 12.28 4.90 12.41
CA TYR A 350 11.79 6.20 12.82
C TYR A 350 12.44 6.65 14.13
N ILE A 351 12.39 7.95 14.34
CA ILE A 351 12.67 8.60 15.62
C ILE A 351 11.57 9.62 15.91
N SER A 352 11.05 9.63 17.12
CA SER A 352 10.08 10.61 17.58
C SER A 352 10.45 11.18 18.95
N SER A 353 9.77 12.25 19.37
CA SER A 353 9.95 12.83 20.69
C SER A 353 9.64 11.82 21.79
N LYS A 354 10.44 11.81 22.88
CA LYS A 354 10.32 10.83 23.96
C LYS A 354 9.11 11.08 24.89
N ASN A 355 8.81 12.35 25.16
CA ASN A 355 7.75 12.71 26.09
C ASN A 355 6.45 12.92 25.33
N GLN A 356 5.64 11.86 25.27
CA GLN A 356 4.37 11.83 24.56
C GLN A 356 3.27 11.32 25.48
N PRO A 357 2.02 11.73 25.27
CA PRO A 357 0.88 11.03 25.84
C PRO A 357 0.76 9.63 25.22
N TYR A 358 0.21 8.68 25.99
CA TYR A 358 0.14 7.27 25.61
C TYR A 358 -0.54 7.04 24.24
N TYR A 359 -1.62 7.76 23.93
CA TYR A 359 -2.34 7.58 22.68
C TYR A 359 -1.57 8.00 21.41
N LEU A 360 -0.41 8.65 21.58
CA LEU A 360 0.53 9.03 20.51
C LEU A 360 1.82 8.20 20.52
N TYR A 361 1.88 7.13 21.31
CA TYR A 361 3.03 6.23 21.28
C TYR A 361 3.11 5.54 19.92
N GLU A 362 4.33 5.49 19.39
CA GLU A 362 4.60 4.75 18.16
C GLU A 362 4.67 3.25 18.46
N ASP A 363 4.04 2.44 17.63
CA ASP A 363 4.00 0.98 17.75
C ASP A 363 4.34 0.27 16.42
N GLU A 364 5.01 0.96 15.53
CA GLU A 364 5.36 0.49 14.20
C GLU A 364 6.45 -0.61 14.26
N ASN A 365 6.10 -1.79 14.76
CA ASN A 365 6.97 -2.97 14.79
C ASN A 365 6.57 -3.94 13.68
N ASN A 366 7.38 -3.97 12.62
CA ASN A 366 7.16 -4.81 11.44
C ASN A 366 8.09 -6.04 11.39
N VAL A 367 8.65 -6.49 12.52
CA VAL A 367 9.43 -7.73 12.59
C VAL A 367 8.48 -8.93 12.57
N ARG A 368 8.54 -9.74 11.52
CA ARG A 368 7.73 -10.97 11.44
C ARG A 368 8.04 -11.90 12.62
N GLY A 369 7.02 -12.58 13.15
CA GLY A 369 7.17 -13.37 14.38
C GLY A 369 6.97 -12.60 15.69
N TYR A 370 6.78 -11.26 15.61
CA TYR A 370 6.44 -10.39 16.75
C TYR A 370 5.14 -9.61 16.55
N GLN A 371 4.38 -9.91 15.50
CA GLN A 371 3.16 -9.15 15.14
C GLN A 371 2.04 -9.23 16.20
N THR A 372 2.09 -10.23 17.11
CA THR A 372 1.15 -10.36 18.23
C THR A 372 1.49 -9.45 19.42
N TYR A 373 2.65 -8.78 19.39
CA TYR A 373 3.11 -7.94 20.50
C TYR A 373 3.05 -6.46 20.14
N LEU A 374 2.54 -5.65 21.08
CA LEU A 374 2.54 -4.20 21.01
C LEU A 374 3.89 -3.68 21.52
N ILE A 375 4.86 -3.50 20.64
CA ILE A 375 6.21 -3.06 21.01
C ILE A 375 6.34 -1.56 20.76
N GLN A 376 5.94 -0.76 21.74
CA GLN A 376 5.93 0.70 21.67
C GLN A 376 7.31 1.29 21.97
N GLY A 377 7.72 2.29 21.18
CA GLY A 377 8.97 2.99 21.38
C GLY A 377 9.00 4.37 20.74
N TYR A 378 9.94 5.22 21.13
CA TYR A 378 10.15 6.52 20.50
C TYR A 378 11.06 6.44 19.28
N SER A 379 11.74 5.33 19.08
CA SER A 379 12.57 5.07 17.90
C SER A 379 12.64 3.57 17.61
N ASN A 380 12.82 3.22 16.36
CA ASN A 380 13.14 1.86 15.96
C ASN A 380 14.17 1.81 14.83
N ALA A 381 14.76 0.64 14.65
CA ALA A 381 15.51 0.26 13.47
C ALA A 381 15.17 -1.20 13.15
N ILE A 382 14.57 -1.44 11.99
CA ILE A 382 14.11 -2.77 11.56
C ILE A 382 14.73 -3.10 10.22
N TYR A 383 15.24 -4.32 10.11
CA TYR A 383 15.84 -4.87 8.91
C TYR A 383 15.16 -6.19 8.57
N ARG A 384 14.54 -6.28 7.40
CA ARG A 384 13.84 -7.47 6.90
C ARG A 384 14.54 -7.99 5.65
N ASN A 385 14.73 -9.29 5.56
CA ASN A 385 15.33 -9.97 4.41
C ASN A 385 14.42 -11.09 3.93
N THR A 386 14.31 -11.23 2.63
CA THR A 386 13.52 -12.31 2.04
C THR A 386 14.19 -12.82 0.78
N ILE A 387 14.33 -14.14 0.67
CA ILE A 387 14.66 -14.83 -0.58
C ILE A 387 13.39 -15.53 -1.05
N LYS A 388 13.02 -15.28 -2.31
CA LYS A 388 11.84 -15.88 -2.95
C LYS A 388 12.27 -16.76 -4.12
N LYS A 389 11.55 -17.86 -4.33
CA LYS A 389 11.70 -18.75 -5.49
C LYS A 389 10.34 -18.89 -6.18
N GLU A 390 10.26 -18.62 -7.47
CA GLU A 390 9.09 -18.91 -8.27
C GLU A 390 8.91 -20.44 -8.38
N LEU A 391 7.79 -20.93 -7.84
CA LEU A 391 7.41 -22.35 -7.84
C LEU A 391 6.43 -22.66 -8.98
N PHE A 392 5.53 -21.73 -9.27
CA PHE A 392 4.52 -21.87 -10.29
C PHE A 392 4.26 -20.52 -10.94
N ASN A 393 4.06 -20.54 -12.28
CA ASN A 393 3.71 -19.33 -13.05
C ASN A 393 2.89 -19.77 -14.26
N LYS A 394 1.64 -19.34 -14.28
CA LYS A 394 0.74 -19.61 -15.40
C LYS A 394 -0.22 -18.47 -15.61
N THR A 395 -0.45 -18.13 -16.88
CA THR A 395 -1.47 -17.19 -17.30
C THR A 395 -2.45 -17.92 -18.19
N TRP A 396 -3.74 -17.88 -17.84
CA TRP A 396 -4.80 -18.47 -18.63
C TRP A 396 -5.48 -17.39 -19.47
N ASN A 397 -5.77 -17.69 -20.72
CA ASN A 397 -6.66 -16.88 -21.54
C ASN A 397 -8.11 -17.20 -21.13
N ILE A 398 -8.84 -16.17 -20.71
CA ILE A 398 -10.22 -16.28 -20.24
C ILE A 398 -11.23 -15.52 -21.12
N GLU A 399 -10.83 -15.07 -22.31
CA GLU A 399 -11.71 -14.37 -23.27
C GLU A 399 -12.98 -15.14 -23.59
N LYS A 400 -12.91 -16.49 -23.61
CA LYS A 400 -14.06 -17.36 -23.81
C LYS A 400 -15.23 -17.18 -22.83
N TYR A 401 -14.94 -16.60 -21.64
CA TYR A 401 -15.97 -16.31 -20.64
C TYR A 401 -16.60 -14.93 -20.81
N ASN A 402 -16.20 -14.19 -21.85
CA ASN A 402 -16.74 -12.88 -22.23
C ASN A 402 -16.74 -11.85 -21.08
N LEU A 403 -15.74 -11.93 -20.24
CA LEU A 403 -15.53 -10.98 -19.14
C LEU A 403 -14.90 -9.70 -19.71
N LYS A 404 -15.72 -8.70 -20.00
CA LYS A 404 -15.31 -7.45 -20.69
C LYS A 404 -14.08 -6.75 -20.06
N LYS A 405 -13.82 -6.95 -18.76
CA LYS A 405 -12.75 -6.28 -18.02
C LYS A 405 -11.47 -7.13 -17.86
N PHE A 406 -11.48 -8.40 -18.29
CA PHE A 406 -10.34 -9.30 -18.12
C PHE A 406 -10.26 -10.26 -19.31
N LYS A 407 -9.14 -10.27 -20.01
CA LYS A 407 -8.82 -11.26 -21.05
C LYS A 407 -7.97 -12.41 -20.52
N THR A 408 -7.12 -12.09 -19.52
CA THR A 408 -6.16 -13.03 -18.97
C THR A 408 -6.30 -13.17 -17.46
N LEU A 409 -5.94 -14.34 -16.94
CA LEU A 409 -5.88 -14.64 -15.52
C LEU A 409 -4.47 -15.12 -15.17
N PRO A 410 -3.59 -14.21 -14.70
CA PRO A 410 -2.27 -14.60 -14.21
C PRO A 410 -2.37 -15.19 -12.81
N PHE A 411 -1.61 -16.24 -12.55
CA PHE A 411 -1.46 -16.80 -11.22
C PHE A 411 -0.04 -17.33 -11.02
N ARG A 412 0.59 -16.91 -9.93
CA ARG A 412 1.96 -17.26 -9.59
C ARG A 412 2.05 -17.66 -8.14
N ILE A 413 2.92 -18.62 -7.84
CA ILE A 413 3.22 -19.06 -6.47
C ILE A 413 4.71 -18.91 -6.24
N TYR A 414 5.07 -18.23 -5.15
CA TYR A 414 6.45 -18.10 -4.69
C TYR A 414 6.60 -18.75 -3.33
N GLY A 415 7.62 -19.60 -3.20
CA GLY A 415 8.13 -20.03 -1.89
C GLY A 415 9.10 -19.00 -1.38
N LYS A 416 9.05 -18.66 -0.10
CA LYS A 416 9.96 -17.70 0.52
C LYS A 416 10.57 -18.20 1.82
N ILE A 417 11.80 -17.78 2.08
CA ILE A 417 12.47 -17.86 3.38
C ILE A 417 12.86 -16.46 3.80
N PHE A 418 12.82 -16.18 5.08
CA PHE A 418 13.12 -14.85 5.58
C PHE A 418 13.86 -14.86 6.90
N PHE A 419 14.60 -13.78 7.13
CA PHE A 419 15.22 -13.42 8.40
C PHE A 419 15.00 -11.93 8.65
N ASP A 420 14.42 -11.61 9.79
CA ASP A 420 14.16 -10.23 10.21
C ASP A 420 14.87 -9.96 11.52
N SER A 421 15.30 -8.72 11.72
CA SER A 421 15.84 -8.22 12.97
C SER A 421 15.39 -6.81 13.24
N GLY A 422 15.31 -6.43 14.50
CA GLY A 422 14.89 -5.09 14.89
C GLY A 422 15.35 -4.71 16.28
N TYR A 423 15.40 -3.42 16.51
CA TYR A 423 15.63 -2.82 17.81
C TYR A 423 14.65 -1.67 18.02
N VAL A 424 13.94 -1.68 19.14
CA VAL A 424 12.98 -0.65 19.51
C VAL A 424 13.44 0.02 20.80
N TRP A 425 13.68 1.33 20.76
CA TRP A 425 13.99 2.14 21.94
C TRP A 425 12.69 2.52 22.64
N GLY A 426 12.45 1.88 23.81
CA GLY A 426 11.21 2.05 24.58
C GLY A 426 11.08 3.40 25.25
N TYR A 427 9.86 3.84 25.49
CA TYR A 427 9.56 5.01 26.30
C TYR A 427 9.95 4.78 27.77
N SER A 428 10.50 5.80 28.43
CA SER A 428 10.96 5.70 29.83
C SER A 428 9.83 5.42 30.83
N ASN A 429 8.63 5.85 30.52
CA ASN A 429 7.42 5.69 31.36
C ASN A 429 6.62 4.41 31.04
N ASN A 430 7.15 3.57 30.16
CA ASN A 430 6.48 2.33 29.77
C ASN A 430 7.11 1.13 30.50
N ASN A 431 6.32 0.44 31.33
CA ASN A 431 6.75 -0.75 32.06
C ASN A 431 6.92 -1.99 31.16
N ASN A 432 6.57 -1.89 29.88
CA ASN A 432 6.70 -2.96 28.90
C ASN A 432 8.12 -2.99 28.33
N THR A 433 9.05 -3.63 29.03
CA THR A 433 10.47 -3.65 28.64
C THR A 433 10.93 -4.96 28.01
N LYS A 434 10.04 -5.97 27.94
CA LYS A 434 10.43 -7.32 27.49
C LYS A 434 11.04 -7.35 26.09
N TYR A 435 10.51 -6.58 25.15
CA TYR A 435 10.95 -6.52 23.75
C TYR A 435 11.52 -5.17 23.32
N THR A 436 11.61 -4.21 24.24
CA THR A 436 12.24 -2.91 24.00
C THR A 436 13.67 -2.89 24.54
N ASN A 437 14.50 -2.00 24.00
CA ASN A 437 15.90 -1.79 24.38
C ASN A 437 16.78 -3.04 24.27
N LYS A 438 16.40 -3.95 23.35
CA LYS A 438 17.18 -5.14 23.00
C LYS A 438 16.94 -5.55 21.57
N LEU A 439 17.86 -6.35 21.03
CA LEU A 439 17.71 -6.92 19.69
C LEU A 439 16.62 -8.00 19.71
N ILE A 440 15.65 -7.86 18.80
CA ILE A 440 14.66 -8.87 18.48
C ILE A 440 14.97 -9.42 17.08
N TYR A 441 14.78 -10.71 16.86
CA TYR A 441 14.98 -11.33 15.55
C TYR A 441 14.09 -12.54 15.37
N SER A 442 13.86 -12.88 14.11
CA SER A 442 13.07 -14.05 13.73
C SER A 442 13.51 -14.60 12.39
N THR A 443 13.18 -15.85 12.15
CA THR A 443 13.32 -16.52 10.87
C THR A 443 12.07 -17.29 10.54
N GLY A 444 11.82 -17.51 9.25
CA GLY A 444 10.64 -18.26 8.84
C GLY A 444 10.65 -18.62 7.37
N LEU A 445 9.56 -19.27 6.99
CA LEU A 445 9.26 -19.67 5.62
C LEU A 445 7.81 -19.34 5.29
N GLY A 446 7.47 -19.27 4.02
CA GLY A 446 6.10 -18.97 3.61
C GLY A 446 5.86 -19.22 2.13
N LEU A 447 4.60 -19.01 1.76
CA LEU A 447 4.15 -19.06 0.38
C LEU A 447 3.40 -17.76 0.05
N ASP A 448 3.71 -17.18 -1.10
CA ASP A 448 2.98 -16.05 -1.66
C ASP A 448 2.19 -16.52 -2.89
N PHE A 449 0.91 -16.22 -2.92
CA PHE A 449 0.01 -16.48 -4.03
C PHE A 449 -0.33 -15.15 -4.68
N VAL A 450 0.07 -14.97 -5.94
CA VAL A 450 -0.03 -13.69 -6.65
C VAL A 450 -0.98 -13.83 -7.82
N GLY A 451 -2.03 -13.03 -7.84
CA GLY A 451 -3.11 -13.07 -8.83
C GLY A 451 -3.19 -11.82 -9.72
N ILE A 452 -4.42 -11.50 -10.10
CA ILE A 452 -4.75 -10.33 -10.93
C ILE A 452 -4.23 -9.04 -10.28
N LYS A 453 -3.77 -8.09 -11.10
CA LYS A 453 -3.15 -6.82 -10.67
C LYS A 453 -1.97 -7.00 -9.70
N ASN A 454 -1.40 -8.20 -9.67
CA ASN A 454 -0.31 -8.57 -8.74
C ASN A 454 -0.67 -8.45 -7.25
N TYR A 455 -1.94 -8.48 -6.89
CA TYR A 455 -2.35 -8.63 -5.51
C TYR A 455 -1.91 -9.98 -4.96
N SER A 456 -1.45 -9.98 -3.73
CA SER A 456 -0.89 -11.18 -3.11
C SER A 456 -1.59 -11.57 -1.82
N PHE A 457 -1.62 -12.88 -1.61
CA PHE A 457 -1.99 -13.53 -0.36
C PHE A 457 -0.79 -14.33 0.12
N SER A 458 -0.41 -14.14 1.38
CA SER A 458 0.76 -14.78 1.97
C SER A 458 0.39 -15.66 3.15
N THR A 459 1.03 -16.83 3.23
CA THR A 459 1.06 -17.63 4.45
C THR A 459 2.49 -17.70 4.96
N GLU A 460 2.70 -17.46 6.25
CA GLU A 460 4.03 -17.41 6.85
C GLU A 460 4.06 -18.22 8.14
N PHE A 461 5.12 -19.02 8.29
CA PHE A 461 5.44 -19.70 9.53
C PHE A 461 6.79 -19.18 10.03
N SER A 462 6.84 -18.69 11.26
CA SER A 462 8.02 -18.04 11.82
C SER A 462 8.37 -18.56 13.21
N ARG A 463 9.65 -18.47 13.55
CA ARG A 463 10.21 -18.71 14.88
C ARG A 463 10.93 -17.45 15.33
N ASN A 464 10.59 -16.92 16.49
CA ASN A 464 11.25 -15.75 17.07
C ASN A 464 12.38 -16.13 18.04
N ALA A 465 13.12 -15.13 18.54
CA ALA A 465 14.25 -15.32 19.46
C ALA A 465 13.89 -16.02 20.77
N GLU A 466 12.62 -16.05 21.17
CA GLU A 466 12.15 -16.79 22.35
C GLU A 466 11.73 -18.23 22.04
N ASN A 467 12.04 -18.73 20.84
CA ASN A 467 11.62 -20.05 20.35
C ASN A 467 10.09 -20.22 20.23
N LYS A 468 9.33 -19.11 20.14
CA LYS A 468 7.90 -19.16 19.88
C LYS A 468 7.66 -19.27 18.38
N TYR A 469 6.75 -20.17 18.05
CA TYR A 469 6.32 -20.39 16.68
C TYR A 469 5.02 -19.65 16.43
N ASN A 470 4.92 -18.98 15.27
CA ASN A 470 3.76 -18.23 14.86
C ASN A 470 3.41 -18.57 13.42
N PHE A 471 2.13 -18.67 13.14
CA PHE A 471 1.59 -18.82 11.80
C PHE A 471 0.77 -17.58 11.46
N TYR A 472 1.03 -16.96 10.33
CA TYR A 472 0.35 -15.75 9.87
C TYR A 472 -0.24 -15.97 8.50
N ILE A 473 -1.37 -15.33 8.32
CA ILE A 473 -2.03 -15.17 7.04
C ILE A 473 -2.08 -13.66 6.79
N ASN A 474 -1.47 -13.23 5.71
CA ASN A 474 -1.40 -11.82 5.34
C ASN A 474 -1.99 -11.65 3.94
N PHE A 475 -2.80 -10.62 3.80
CA PHE A 475 -3.20 -10.10 2.50
C PHE A 475 -2.34 -8.84 2.32
N GLU A 476 -1.30 -8.93 1.52
CA GLU A 476 -0.35 -7.83 1.36
C GLU A 476 -0.49 -7.19 0.00
N ILE A 477 -0.60 -5.87 0.07
CA ILE A 477 0.04 -4.99 -0.89
C ILE A 477 1.33 -4.60 -0.19
N ASP A 478 2.49 -5.03 -0.68
CA ASP A 478 3.78 -4.59 -0.15
C ASP A 478 3.88 -3.07 -0.33
N PHE A 479 3.74 -2.36 0.80
CA PHE A 479 3.90 -0.92 0.84
C PHE A 479 5.37 -0.54 0.95
#